data_701d829dc2584108bcb7c89acdd3a5e9
#
_entry.id   701d829dc2584108bcb7c89acdd3a5e9
#
_cell.length_a   1.000
_cell.length_b   1.000
_cell.length_c   1.000
_cell.angle_alpha   90.00
_cell.angle_beta   90.00
_cell.angle_gamma   90.00
#
_symmetry.space_group_name_H-M   'P 1'
#
loop_
_entity.id
_entity.type
_entity.pdbx_description
1 polymer ?
#
loop_
_entity_poly.entity_id
_entity_poly.type
_entity_poly.pdbx_seq_one_letter_code
_entity_poly.pdbx_strand_id
1 'polypeptide(L)'
;MPTWRALVLRSARCHVGHDPDEGHAAGGAIRFGHEMGHYVLLHIPQLIAIISAILLVLLYIAYRVVGGILTRWGPTWQIRGIDDWASLPLLLLLLSVLAFLATPVFNGISRYYEHEADRYGIEVIHGIVPNANQVAAHYFEKSGEINLNDPAPSEWVKIWFYDHPTRPERVHFVATYDPWSQGEKGKYVP
;
A
#
# COMPACT_ATOMS: atom_id res chain seq x y z
N MET A 1 18.26 -14.26 16.50
CA MET A 1 17.66 -12.96 16.17
C MET A 1 16.72 -12.51 17.29
N PRO A 2 17.21 -11.90 18.37
CA PRO A 2 16.36 -11.49 19.50
C PRO A 2 16.13 -9.98 19.61
N THR A 3 16.71 -9.15 18.74
CA THR A 3 16.78 -7.71 18.96
C THR A 3 15.50 -6.92 18.65
N TRP A 4 14.71 -7.36 17.69
CA TRP A 4 13.47 -6.65 17.30
C TRP A 4 12.30 -6.91 18.26
N ARG A 5 12.17 -8.14 18.82
CA ARG A 5 11.18 -8.42 19.88
C ARG A 5 11.42 -7.54 21.12
N ALA A 6 12.68 -7.30 21.46
CA ALA A 6 13.03 -6.40 22.54
C ALA A 6 12.68 -4.94 22.21
N LEU A 7 12.76 -4.52 20.95
CA LEU A 7 12.38 -3.18 20.49
C LEU A 7 10.87 -2.98 20.54
N VAL A 8 10.09 -3.96 20.06
CA VAL A 8 8.61 -3.95 20.17
C VAL A 8 8.16 -3.93 21.62
N LEU A 9 8.77 -4.78 22.48
CA LEU A 9 8.50 -4.80 23.92
C LEU A 9 8.92 -3.50 24.62
N ARG A 10 9.94 -2.83 24.13
CA ARG A 10 10.39 -1.54 24.66
C ARG A 10 9.46 -0.41 24.20
N SER A 11 9.04 -0.41 22.95
CA SER A 11 8.04 0.53 22.41
C SER A 11 6.69 0.34 23.10
N ALA A 12 6.21 -0.89 23.25
CA ALA A 12 4.98 -1.17 23.98
C ALA A 12 5.09 -0.78 25.46
N ARG A 13 6.23 -1.01 26.14
CA ARG A 13 6.45 -0.65 27.56
C ARG A 13 6.66 0.84 27.80
N CYS A 14 7.24 1.58 26.87
CA CYS A 14 7.39 3.04 27.04
C CYS A 14 6.04 3.77 26.99
N HIS A 15 4.98 3.14 26.46
CA HIS A 15 3.63 3.70 26.41
C HIS A 15 2.68 3.10 27.47
N VAL A 16 3.09 2.06 28.21
CA VAL A 16 2.32 1.44 29.33
C VAL A 16 2.59 2.16 30.67
N GLY A 17 2.98 3.42 30.66
CA GLY A 17 3.07 4.27 31.84
C GLY A 17 1.72 4.96 32.12
N HIS A 18 0.86 4.30 32.87
CA HIS A 18 -0.20 4.87 33.71
C HIS A 18 -1.16 5.90 33.04
N ASP A 19 -1.71 5.60 31.84
CA ASP A 19 -2.70 6.42 31.18
C ASP A 19 -3.97 5.57 30.92
N PRO A 20 -5.20 6.07 31.16
CA PRO A 20 -6.45 5.31 30.98
C PRO A 20 -6.72 4.85 29.56
N ASP A 21 -5.83 5.08 28.62
CA ASP A 21 -5.93 4.73 27.20
C ASP A 21 -4.99 3.57 26.81
N GLU A 22 -5.12 2.40 27.46
CA GLU A 22 -4.44 1.16 27.04
C GLU A 22 -4.66 0.85 25.54
N GLY A 23 -5.79 1.30 24.99
CA GLY A 23 -6.10 1.21 23.57
C GLY A 23 -5.16 1.96 22.64
N HIS A 24 -4.59 3.11 23.07
CA HIS A 24 -3.66 3.90 22.25
C HIS A 24 -2.27 3.29 22.18
N ALA A 25 -1.77 2.75 23.29
CA ALA A 25 -0.45 2.10 23.33
C ALA A 25 -0.44 0.80 22.52
N ALA A 26 -1.49 0.00 22.66
CA ALA A 26 -1.64 -1.25 21.93
C ALA A 26 -1.90 -1.02 20.44
N GLY A 27 -2.64 0.04 20.07
CA GLY A 27 -2.80 0.50 18.68
C GLY A 27 -1.47 0.97 18.07
N GLY A 28 -0.58 1.56 18.88
CA GLY A 28 0.78 1.90 18.47
C GLY A 28 1.64 0.67 18.11
N ALA A 29 1.42 -0.44 18.78
CA ALA A 29 2.17 -1.68 18.53
C ALA A 29 1.83 -2.30 17.15
N ILE A 30 0.57 -2.34 16.76
CA ILE A 30 0.18 -2.87 15.43
C ILE A 30 0.69 -1.95 14.32
N ARG A 31 0.60 -0.62 14.49
CA ARG A 31 1.15 0.33 13.53
C ARG A 31 2.66 0.15 13.38
N PHE A 32 3.39 0.07 14.48
CA PHE A 32 4.83 -0.16 14.44
C PHE A 32 5.20 -1.49 13.76
N GLY A 33 4.46 -2.57 14.06
CA GLY A 33 4.62 -3.87 13.39
C GLY A 33 4.37 -3.79 11.89
N HIS A 34 3.36 -3.05 11.45
CA HIS A 34 3.04 -2.80 10.05
C HIS A 34 4.19 -2.07 9.33
N GLU A 35 4.68 -0.95 9.89
CA GLU A 35 5.82 -0.21 9.32
C GLU A 35 7.10 -1.07 9.26
N MET A 36 7.34 -1.88 10.31
CA MET A 36 8.42 -2.87 10.29
C MET A 36 8.24 -3.89 9.16
N GLY A 37 7.00 -4.31 8.88
CA GLY A 37 6.68 -5.20 7.76
C GLY A 37 7.18 -4.63 6.44
N HIS A 38 6.92 -3.37 6.15
CA HIS A 38 7.43 -2.73 4.94
C HIS A 38 8.95 -2.76 4.85
N TYR A 39 9.63 -2.55 5.96
CA TYR A 39 11.10 -2.57 6.00
C TYR A 39 11.67 -3.99 5.86
N VAL A 40 11.17 -4.94 6.67
CA VAL A 40 11.72 -6.31 6.72
C VAL A 40 11.41 -7.09 5.45
N LEU A 41 10.23 -6.89 4.86
CA LEU A 41 9.83 -7.54 3.62
C LEU A 41 10.35 -6.81 2.37
N LEU A 42 11.14 -5.75 2.54
CA LEU A 42 11.74 -4.98 1.45
C LEU A 42 10.71 -4.43 0.45
N HIS A 43 9.54 -4.01 0.92
CA HIS A 43 8.48 -3.50 0.05
C HIS A 43 8.92 -2.26 -0.73
N ILE A 44 9.69 -1.35 -0.10
CA ILE A 44 10.15 -0.10 -0.76
C ILE A 44 11.05 -0.39 -1.97
N PRO A 45 12.16 -1.16 -1.85
CA PRO A 45 13.00 -1.46 -3.02
C PRO A 45 12.26 -2.28 -4.08
N GLN A 46 11.34 -3.18 -3.70
CA GLN A 46 10.51 -3.92 -4.65
C GLN A 46 9.57 -2.99 -5.41
N LEU A 47 8.88 -2.06 -4.70
CA LEU A 47 8.03 -1.06 -5.33
C LEU A 47 8.81 -0.17 -6.30
N ILE A 48 9.99 0.31 -5.90
CA ILE A 48 10.84 1.12 -6.79
C ILE A 48 11.17 0.34 -8.07
N ALA A 49 11.57 -0.92 -7.96
CA ALA A 49 11.90 -1.75 -9.12
C ALA A 49 10.69 -1.95 -10.04
N ILE A 50 9.53 -2.30 -9.47
CA ILE A 50 8.29 -2.55 -10.23
C ILE A 50 7.80 -1.27 -10.90
N ILE A 51 7.74 -0.15 -10.16
CA ILE A 51 7.31 1.15 -10.68
C ILE A 51 8.24 1.61 -11.81
N SER A 52 9.56 1.44 -11.64
CA SER A 52 10.53 1.78 -12.67
C SER A 52 10.33 0.94 -13.93
N ALA A 53 10.09 -0.37 -13.79
CA ALA A 53 9.82 -1.25 -14.93
C ALA A 53 8.53 -0.84 -15.66
N ILE A 54 7.45 -0.59 -14.93
CA ILE A 54 6.17 -0.12 -15.51
C ILE A 54 6.37 1.22 -16.22
N LEU A 55 7.08 2.18 -15.59
CA LEU A 55 7.36 3.48 -16.18
C LEU A 55 8.13 3.35 -17.51
N LEU A 56 9.15 2.50 -17.58
CA LEU A 56 9.89 2.25 -18.82
C LEU A 56 8.97 1.70 -19.92
N VAL A 57 8.07 0.78 -19.58
CA VAL A 57 7.08 0.24 -20.54
C VAL A 57 6.14 1.35 -21.02
N LEU A 58 5.60 2.17 -20.10
CA LEU A 58 4.71 3.28 -20.45
C LEU A 58 5.40 4.31 -21.33
N LEU A 59 6.65 4.67 -21.03
CA LEU A 59 7.44 5.59 -21.85
C LEU A 59 7.71 5.01 -23.23
N TYR A 60 8.00 3.71 -23.33
CA TYR A 60 8.17 3.04 -24.62
C TYR A 60 6.88 3.06 -25.45
N ILE A 61 5.73 2.76 -24.82
CA ILE A 61 4.42 2.83 -25.47
C ILE A 61 4.13 4.25 -25.91
N ALA A 62 4.36 5.25 -25.06
CA ALA A 62 4.18 6.66 -25.38
C ALA A 62 5.02 7.07 -26.59
N TYR A 63 6.30 6.71 -26.60
CA TYR A 63 7.20 6.97 -27.73
C TYR A 63 6.67 6.37 -29.04
N ARG A 64 6.22 5.11 -29.01
CA ARG A 64 5.70 4.40 -30.21
C ARG A 64 4.40 5.03 -30.71
N VAL A 65 3.48 5.35 -29.79
CA VAL A 65 2.17 5.93 -30.12
C VAL A 65 2.31 7.37 -30.63
N VAL A 66 3.12 8.20 -29.97
CA VAL A 66 3.40 9.58 -30.44
C VAL A 66 4.00 9.56 -31.84
N GLY A 67 5.00 8.71 -32.08
CA GLY A 67 5.60 8.55 -33.41
C GLY A 67 4.56 8.21 -34.49
N GLY A 68 3.66 7.26 -34.22
CA GLY A 68 2.58 6.90 -35.13
C GLY A 68 1.58 8.05 -35.38
N ILE A 69 1.21 8.78 -34.32
CA ILE A 69 0.30 9.92 -34.43
C ILE A 69 0.95 11.04 -35.24
N LEU A 70 2.19 11.40 -34.97
CA LEU A 70 2.89 12.47 -35.67
C LEU A 70 3.16 12.11 -37.15
N THR A 71 3.44 10.86 -37.46
CA THR A 71 3.56 10.42 -38.85
C THR A 71 2.24 10.60 -39.62
N ARG A 72 1.11 10.36 -39.00
CA ARG A 72 -0.21 10.41 -39.63
C ARG A 72 -0.82 11.82 -39.71
N TRP A 73 -0.68 12.60 -38.63
CA TRP A 73 -1.33 13.90 -38.47
C TRP A 73 -0.37 15.09 -38.29
N GLY A 74 0.92 14.85 -38.05
CA GLY A 74 1.94 15.89 -37.84
C GLY A 74 1.95 16.95 -38.96
N PRO A 75 1.92 16.56 -40.25
CA PRO A 75 1.87 17.55 -41.34
C PRO A 75 0.63 18.46 -41.28
N THR A 76 -0.52 17.93 -40.90
CA THR A 76 -1.78 18.70 -40.75
C THR A 76 -1.71 19.68 -39.59
N TRP A 77 -1.04 19.30 -38.53
CA TRP A 77 -0.86 20.12 -37.31
C TRP A 77 0.40 21.00 -37.37
N GLN A 78 1.16 20.90 -38.45
CA GLN A 78 2.45 21.61 -38.65
C GLN A 78 3.48 21.25 -37.57
N ILE A 79 3.42 20.03 -37.03
CA ILE A 79 4.37 19.50 -36.07
C ILE A 79 5.40 18.64 -36.82
N ARG A 80 6.68 19.03 -36.76
CA ARG A 80 7.75 18.42 -37.54
C ARG A 80 8.21 17.06 -37.02
N GLY A 81 8.14 16.85 -35.69
CA GLY A 81 8.59 15.63 -35.04
C GLY A 81 8.41 15.67 -33.54
N ILE A 82 8.89 14.67 -32.85
CA ILE A 82 8.85 14.58 -31.38
C ILE A 82 9.75 15.61 -30.69
N ASP A 83 10.78 16.07 -31.40
CA ASP A 83 11.72 17.11 -31.00
C ASP A 83 11.17 18.52 -31.18
N ASP A 84 10.04 18.68 -31.85
CA ASP A 84 9.32 19.95 -31.96
C ASP A 84 8.54 20.24 -30.68
N TRP A 85 8.75 21.41 -30.08
CA TRP A 85 8.03 21.85 -28.86
C TRP A 85 6.51 21.79 -29.02
N ALA A 86 6.00 21.93 -30.24
CA ALA A 86 4.56 21.76 -30.54
C ALA A 86 4.03 20.34 -30.26
N SER A 87 4.91 19.33 -30.14
CA SER A 87 4.53 17.97 -29.79
C SER A 87 4.26 17.78 -28.28
N LEU A 88 4.74 18.70 -27.43
CA LEU A 88 4.67 18.59 -25.97
C LEU A 88 3.25 18.37 -25.42
N PRO A 89 2.21 19.12 -25.86
CA PRO A 89 0.84 18.88 -25.41
C PRO A 89 0.33 17.48 -25.73
N LEU A 90 0.66 16.94 -26.90
CA LEU A 90 0.30 15.59 -27.30
C LEU A 90 1.00 14.54 -26.40
N LEU A 91 2.29 14.74 -26.13
CA LEU A 91 3.05 13.84 -25.24
C LEU A 91 2.48 13.85 -23.83
N LEU A 92 2.20 15.03 -23.27
CA LEU A 92 1.63 15.16 -21.93
C LEU A 92 0.24 14.53 -21.83
N LEU A 93 -0.60 14.74 -22.83
CA LEU A 93 -1.92 14.10 -22.89
C LEU A 93 -1.79 12.57 -22.90
N LEU A 94 -0.94 12.04 -23.78
CA LEU A 94 -0.75 10.59 -23.88
C LEU A 94 -0.19 10.00 -22.59
N LEU A 95 0.81 10.62 -21.98
CA LEU A 95 1.36 10.18 -20.69
C LEU A 95 0.29 10.22 -19.60
N SER A 96 -0.55 11.25 -19.56
CA SER A 96 -1.66 11.34 -18.60
C SER A 96 -2.67 10.20 -18.77
N VAL A 97 -3.04 9.89 -20.00
CA VAL A 97 -3.95 8.77 -20.32
C VAL A 97 -3.32 7.44 -19.92
N LEU A 98 -2.06 7.21 -20.28
CA LEU A 98 -1.35 5.97 -19.92
C LEU A 98 -1.18 5.82 -18.42
N ALA A 99 -0.84 6.90 -17.70
CA ALA A 99 -0.74 6.89 -16.24
C ALA A 99 -2.10 6.57 -15.60
N PHE A 100 -3.18 7.19 -16.08
CA PHE A 100 -4.53 6.89 -15.62
C PHE A 100 -4.89 5.41 -15.84
N LEU A 101 -4.62 4.86 -17.03
CA LEU A 101 -4.88 3.45 -17.33
C LEU A 101 -4.01 2.49 -16.49
N ALA A 102 -2.83 2.92 -16.05
CA ALA A 102 -1.95 2.13 -15.18
C ALA A 102 -2.34 2.22 -13.69
N THR A 103 -3.16 3.19 -13.28
CA THR A 103 -3.55 3.40 -11.87
C THR A 103 -4.09 2.14 -11.18
N PRO A 104 -4.99 1.34 -11.78
CA PRO A 104 -5.47 0.10 -11.16
C PRO A 104 -4.37 -0.91 -10.85
N VAL A 105 -3.34 -0.98 -11.70
CA VAL A 105 -2.19 -1.87 -11.50
C VAL A 105 -1.36 -1.40 -10.31
N PHE A 106 -1.04 -0.11 -10.24
CA PHE A 106 -0.32 0.46 -9.11
C PHE A 106 -1.08 0.28 -7.79
N ASN A 107 -2.38 0.59 -7.79
CA ASN A 107 -3.22 0.42 -6.61
C ASN A 107 -3.33 -1.05 -6.18
N GLY A 108 -3.42 -1.98 -7.15
CA GLY A 108 -3.44 -3.41 -6.85
C GLY A 108 -2.16 -3.89 -6.18
N ILE A 109 -1.00 -3.46 -6.69
CA ILE A 109 0.31 -3.77 -6.11
C ILE A 109 0.43 -3.16 -4.71
N SER A 110 0.04 -1.90 -4.54
CA SER A 110 0.07 -1.22 -3.25
C SER A 110 -0.79 -1.95 -2.22
N ARG A 111 -2.05 -2.27 -2.54
CA ARG A 111 -2.94 -3.02 -1.65
C ARG A 111 -2.39 -4.39 -1.26
N TYR A 112 -1.69 -5.08 -2.17
CA TYR A 112 -1.04 -6.33 -1.86
C TYR A 112 0.05 -6.15 -0.79
N TYR A 113 0.93 -5.16 -0.95
CA TYR A 113 1.99 -4.89 0.02
C TYR A 113 1.46 -4.40 1.38
N GLU A 114 0.40 -3.59 1.37
CA GLU A 114 -0.30 -3.18 2.58
C GLU A 114 -0.86 -4.37 3.35
N HIS A 115 -1.49 -5.31 2.63
CA HIS A 115 -2.02 -6.54 3.23
C HIS A 115 -0.91 -7.42 3.83
N GLU A 116 0.23 -7.54 3.16
CA GLU A 116 1.37 -8.29 3.69
C GLU A 116 2.00 -7.58 4.90
N ALA A 117 2.03 -6.25 4.92
CA ALA A 117 2.48 -5.47 6.07
C ALA A 117 1.52 -5.62 7.27
N ASP A 118 0.20 -5.63 7.04
CA ASP A 118 -0.79 -5.93 8.08
C ASP A 118 -0.60 -7.34 8.67
N ARG A 119 -0.37 -8.33 7.80
CA ARG A 119 -0.07 -9.69 8.21
C ARG A 119 1.19 -9.75 9.09
N TYR A 120 2.26 -9.14 8.64
CA TYR A 120 3.48 -9.06 9.44
C TYR A 120 3.23 -8.37 10.77
N GLY A 121 2.48 -7.28 10.78
CA GLY A 121 2.14 -6.52 11.98
C GLY A 121 1.41 -7.37 13.02
N ILE A 122 0.36 -8.10 12.62
CA ILE A 122 -0.39 -8.95 13.54
C ILE A 122 0.46 -10.13 14.05
N GLU A 123 1.29 -10.73 13.18
CA GLU A 123 2.19 -11.82 13.58
C GLU A 123 3.25 -11.36 14.61
N VAL A 124 3.77 -10.15 14.45
CA VAL A 124 4.78 -9.58 15.38
C VAL A 124 4.20 -9.35 16.76
N ILE A 125 2.97 -8.85 16.86
CA ILE A 125 2.35 -8.53 18.16
C ILE A 125 1.68 -9.74 18.82
N HIS A 126 1.47 -10.82 18.06
CA HIS A 126 0.90 -12.05 18.60
C HIS A 126 1.78 -12.61 19.74
N GLY A 127 1.15 -13.00 20.87
CA GLY A 127 1.83 -13.48 22.07
C GLY A 127 2.59 -12.40 22.85
N ILE A 128 2.60 -11.12 22.38
CA ILE A 128 3.19 -9.97 23.06
C ILE A 128 2.07 -9.08 23.63
N VAL A 129 1.07 -8.78 22.80
CA VAL A 129 -0.08 -7.96 23.14
C VAL A 129 -1.24 -8.88 23.49
N PRO A 130 -1.85 -8.76 24.69
CA PRO A 130 -3.08 -9.49 25.00
C PRO A 130 -4.18 -9.17 23.99
N ASN A 131 -4.92 -10.19 23.52
CA ASN A 131 -5.99 -10.03 22.54
C ASN A 131 -5.56 -9.26 21.28
N ALA A 132 -4.37 -9.54 20.74
CA ALA A 132 -3.73 -8.83 19.64
C ALA A 132 -4.67 -8.57 18.46
N ASN A 133 -5.48 -9.55 18.06
CA ASN A 133 -6.43 -9.45 16.95
C ASN A 133 -7.52 -8.41 17.24
N GLN A 134 -8.09 -8.40 18.45
CA GLN A 134 -9.12 -7.43 18.84
C GLN A 134 -8.54 -6.01 18.91
N VAL A 135 -7.34 -5.87 19.47
CA VAL A 135 -6.64 -4.60 19.53
C VAL A 135 -6.34 -4.05 18.13
N ALA A 136 -5.86 -4.88 17.22
CA ALA A 136 -5.61 -4.50 15.84
C ALA A 136 -6.89 -4.09 15.11
N ALA A 137 -7.97 -4.86 15.27
CA ALA A 137 -9.28 -4.54 14.70
C ALA A 137 -9.79 -3.17 15.18
N HIS A 138 -9.78 -2.95 16.49
CA HIS A 138 -10.21 -1.69 17.09
C HIS A 138 -9.35 -0.49 16.62
N TYR A 139 -8.04 -0.68 16.48
CA TYR A 139 -7.14 0.34 15.93
C TYR A 139 -7.54 0.74 14.50
N PHE A 140 -7.80 -0.23 13.62
CA PHE A 140 -8.22 0.06 12.25
C PHE A 140 -9.62 0.70 12.18
N GLU A 141 -10.57 0.29 13.03
CA GLU A 141 -11.88 0.93 13.14
C GLU A 141 -11.75 2.40 13.51
N LYS A 142 -11.10 2.72 14.63
CA LYS A 142 -10.89 4.09 15.09
C LYS A 142 -10.14 4.96 14.06
N SER A 143 -9.10 4.41 13.46
CA SER A 143 -8.35 5.10 12.40
C SER A 143 -9.22 5.42 11.17
N GLY A 144 -10.23 4.58 10.88
CA GLY A 144 -11.21 4.81 9.82
C GLY A 144 -12.13 5.99 10.13
N GLU A 145 -12.66 6.05 11.34
CA GLU A 145 -13.53 7.13 11.80
C GLU A 145 -12.84 8.50 11.76
N ILE A 146 -11.61 8.59 12.27
CA ILE A 146 -10.83 9.83 12.30
C ILE A 146 -10.57 10.36 10.87
N ASN A 147 -10.33 9.48 9.91
CA ASN A 147 -10.02 9.86 8.52
C ASN A 147 -11.26 9.99 7.62
N LEU A 148 -12.48 9.84 8.16
CA LEU A 148 -13.74 9.94 7.41
C LEU A 148 -13.78 9.06 6.17
N ASN A 149 -13.21 7.87 6.25
CA ASN A 149 -13.16 6.95 5.13
C ASN A 149 -14.55 6.37 4.83
N ASP A 150 -14.90 6.29 3.55
CA ASP A 150 -16.10 5.58 3.11
C ASP A 150 -16.01 4.10 3.51
N PRO A 151 -16.94 3.59 4.34
CA PRO A 151 -16.91 2.20 4.77
C PRO A 151 -17.31 1.20 3.68
N ALA A 152 -17.98 1.65 2.62
CA ALA A 152 -18.51 0.79 1.57
C ALA A 152 -18.33 1.38 0.16
N PRO A 153 -17.10 1.72 -0.26
CA PRO A 153 -16.86 2.25 -1.58
C PRO A 153 -17.21 1.21 -2.65
N SER A 154 -17.71 1.68 -3.79
CA SER A 154 -17.96 0.79 -4.93
C SER A 154 -16.65 0.14 -5.44
N GLU A 155 -16.76 -1.04 -6.06
CA GLU A 155 -15.57 -1.76 -6.56
C GLU A 155 -14.76 -0.93 -7.57
N TRP A 156 -15.43 -0.14 -8.42
CA TRP A 156 -14.76 0.77 -9.33
C TRP A 156 -13.94 1.83 -8.61
N VAL A 157 -14.49 2.42 -7.55
CA VAL A 157 -13.78 3.41 -6.74
C VAL A 157 -12.58 2.77 -6.05
N LYS A 158 -12.72 1.55 -5.52
CA LYS A 158 -11.59 0.82 -4.92
C LYS A 158 -10.48 0.54 -5.94
N ILE A 159 -10.82 0.07 -7.13
CA ILE A 159 -9.86 -0.27 -8.16
C ILE A 159 -9.04 0.96 -8.58
N TRP A 160 -9.71 2.09 -8.80
CA TRP A 160 -9.08 3.27 -9.38
C TRP A 160 -8.48 4.24 -8.36
N PHE A 161 -9.00 4.31 -7.13
CA PHE A 161 -8.66 5.39 -6.20
C PHE A 161 -8.14 4.93 -4.84
N TYR A 162 -8.15 3.61 -4.55
CA TYR A 162 -7.66 3.10 -3.28
C TYR A 162 -6.33 2.37 -3.47
N ASP A 163 -5.29 2.95 -2.93
CA ASP A 163 -3.93 2.39 -2.84
C ASP A 163 -3.73 1.51 -1.60
N HIS A 164 -4.67 1.56 -0.64
CA HIS A 164 -4.73 0.72 0.55
C HIS A 164 -6.00 -0.15 0.54
N PRO A 165 -6.01 -1.32 1.20
CA PRO A 165 -7.24 -2.06 1.47
C PRO A 165 -8.21 -1.18 2.26
N THR A 166 -9.51 -1.37 2.05
CA THR A 166 -10.53 -0.64 2.79
C THR A 166 -10.45 -0.95 4.29
N ARG A 167 -10.93 -0.04 5.14
CA ARG A 167 -10.92 -0.27 6.58
C ARG A 167 -11.67 -1.53 6.99
N PRO A 168 -12.88 -1.81 6.48
CA PRO A 168 -13.56 -3.06 6.78
C PRO A 168 -12.77 -4.30 6.35
N GLU A 169 -12.07 -4.26 5.21
CA GLU A 169 -11.20 -5.36 4.77
C GLU A 169 -10.04 -5.59 5.75
N ARG A 170 -9.39 -4.52 6.21
CA ARG A 170 -8.30 -4.61 7.20
C ARG A 170 -8.80 -5.13 8.55
N VAL A 171 -9.92 -4.58 9.06
CA VAL A 171 -10.57 -5.03 10.30
C VAL A 171 -10.91 -6.51 10.22
N HIS A 172 -11.59 -6.92 9.15
CA HIS A 172 -11.97 -8.32 8.94
C HIS A 172 -10.75 -9.23 8.90
N PHE A 173 -9.71 -8.84 8.16
CA PHE A 173 -8.50 -9.63 8.04
C PHE A 173 -7.83 -9.85 9.41
N VAL A 174 -7.52 -8.77 10.14
CA VAL A 174 -6.82 -8.91 11.43
C VAL A 174 -7.65 -9.59 12.50
N ALA A 175 -8.99 -9.45 12.46
CA ALA A 175 -9.88 -10.12 13.40
C ALA A 175 -9.97 -11.64 13.17
N THR A 176 -9.79 -12.08 11.93
CA THR A 176 -9.95 -13.49 11.54
C THR A 176 -8.64 -14.23 11.31
N TYR A 177 -7.53 -13.52 11.21
CA TYR A 177 -6.21 -14.12 10.98
C TYR A 177 -5.70 -14.81 12.25
N ASP A 178 -5.83 -16.12 12.31
CA ASP A 178 -5.39 -16.94 13.46
C ASP A 178 -4.89 -18.31 13.02
N PRO A 179 -3.68 -18.40 12.42
CA PRO A 179 -3.09 -19.69 12.08
C PRO A 179 -2.72 -20.50 13.32
N TRP A 180 -2.45 -19.85 14.45
CA TRP A 180 -1.97 -20.51 15.67
C TRP A 180 -3.03 -21.40 16.32
N SER A 181 -4.32 -21.04 16.23
CA SER A 181 -5.42 -21.89 16.74
C SER A 181 -5.53 -23.21 15.98
N GLN A 182 -5.02 -23.26 14.75
CA GLN A 182 -4.96 -24.47 13.91
C GLN A 182 -3.62 -25.21 14.05
N GLY A 183 -2.73 -24.78 14.96
CA GLY A 183 -1.40 -25.35 15.14
C GLY A 183 -0.41 -24.98 14.05
N GLU A 184 -0.77 -24.01 13.20
CA GLU A 184 0.11 -23.49 12.15
C GLU A 184 0.98 -22.33 12.69
N LYS A 185 2.06 -22.05 11.98
CA LYS A 185 2.92 -20.92 12.27
C LYS A 185 2.49 -19.70 11.45
N GLY A 186 2.82 -18.52 11.95
CA GLY A 186 2.74 -17.31 11.14
C GLY A 186 3.58 -17.42 9.88
N LYS A 187 3.16 -16.72 8.82
CA LYS A 187 3.88 -16.72 7.53
C LYS A 187 5.28 -16.11 7.63
N TYR A 188 5.45 -15.09 8.45
CA TYR A 188 6.68 -14.31 8.58
C TYR A 188 7.34 -14.44 9.95
N VAL A 189 6.55 -14.66 10.98
CA VAL A 189 7.01 -14.76 12.37
C VAL A 189 6.59 -16.12 12.92
N PRO A 190 7.55 -17.06 13.08
CA PRO A 190 7.27 -18.43 13.53
C PRO A 190 6.85 -18.52 14.99
#